data_96797424f0ea601b677d831ea652e914
#
_entry.id   96797424f0ea601b677d831ea652e914
#
_cell.length_a   1.000
_cell.length_b   1.000
_cell.length_c   1.000
_cell.angle_alpha   90.00
_cell.angle_beta   90.00
_cell.angle_gamma   90.00
#
_symmetry.space_group_name_H-M   'P 1'
#
loop_
_entity.id
_entity.type
_entity.pdbx_description
1 polymer ?
#
loop_
_entity_poly.entity_id
_entity_poly.type
_entity_poly.pdbx_seq_one_letter_code
_entity_poly.pdbx_strand_id
1 'polypeptide(L)'
;MKIVNVQELAEADLAEARDWYASRSKSAAADLLHEFLHYTQLVSELPAAFPKVHREARKATLKKFPYAIIYVVEDDRVEVIAFAHSSRKPRIWKSRVPR
;
A
#
# COMPACT_ATOMS: atom_id res chain seq x y z
N MET A 1 -4.51 -12.76 -12.78
CA MET A 1 -4.12 -11.38 -12.45
C MET A 1 -5.36 -10.52 -12.23
N LYS A 2 -5.42 -9.80 -11.12
CA LYS A 2 -6.54 -8.90 -10.81
C LYS A 2 -6.14 -7.45 -11.09
N ILE A 3 -7.12 -6.64 -11.48
CA ILE A 3 -6.94 -5.19 -11.59
C ILE A 3 -6.70 -4.64 -10.18
N VAL A 4 -5.74 -3.74 -10.03
CA VAL A 4 -5.48 -3.05 -8.77
C VAL A 4 -6.00 -1.62 -8.86
N ASN A 5 -6.94 -1.29 -7.99
CA ASN A 5 -7.43 0.07 -7.84
C ASN A 5 -6.85 0.68 -6.57
N VAL A 6 -6.16 1.81 -6.69
CA VAL A 6 -5.62 2.54 -5.55
C VAL A 6 -6.66 3.58 -5.14
N GLN A 7 -7.27 3.41 -3.98
CA GLN A 7 -8.29 4.33 -3.50
C GLN A 7 -7.72 5.71 -3.20
N GLU A 8 -8.56 6.72 -3.22
CA GLU A 8 -8.16 8.12 -3.10
C GLU A 8 -7.32 8.40 -1.86
N LEU A 9 -7.73 7.86 -0.70
CA LEU A 9 -6.96 8.05 0.53
C LEU A 9 -5.59 7.38 0.48
N ALA A 10 -5.49 6.24 -0.19
CA ALA A 10 -4.21 5.55 -0.38
C ALA A 10 -3.31 6.34 -1.33
N GLU A 11 -3.87 6.94 -2.38
CA GLU A 11 -3.10 7.81 -3.28
C GLU A 11 -2.56 9.02 -2.52
N ALA A 12 -3.36 9.60 -1.64
CA ALA A 12 -2.93 10.72 -0.80
C ALA A 12 -1.79 10.31 0.15
N ASP A 13 -1.89 9.11 0.74
CA ASP A 13 -0.82 8.55 1.58
C ASP A 13 0.48 8.42 0.80
N LEU A 14 0.40 7.89 -0.41
CA LEU A 14 1.57 7.70 -1.28
C LEU A 14 2.19 9.04 -1.68
N ALA A 15 1.35 10.01 -2.04
CA ALA A 15 1.82 11.35 -2.42
C ALA A 15 2.56 12.02 -1.25
N GLU A 16 2.03 11.91 -0.04
CA GLU A 16 2.67 12.44 1.17
C GLU A 16 4.04 11.80 1.40
N ALA A 17 4.12 10.48 1.29
CA ALA A 17 5.38 9.75 1.45
C ALA A 17 6.39 10.16 0.37
N ARG A 18 5.95 10.22 -0.88
CA ARG A 18 6.79 10.64 -2.01
C ARG A 18 7.35 12.04 -1.78
N ASP A 19 6.51 12.98 -1.36
CA ASP A 19 6.92 14.37 -1.14
C ASP A 19 7.94 14.48 -0.02
N TRP A 20 7.75 13.69 1.04
CA TRP A 20 8.71 13.64 2.15
C TRP A 20 10.10 13.21 1.67
N TYR A 21 10.16 12.13 0.87
CA TYR A 21 11.44 11.66 0.33
C TYR A 21 11.99 12.62 -0.71
N ALA A 22 11.15 13.19 -1.58
CA ALA A 22 11.60 14.11 -2.62
C ALA A 22 12.26 15.37 -2.05
N SER A 23 11.82 15.82 -0.88
CA SER A 23 12.42 16.97 -0.20
C SER A 23 13.86 16.70 0.28
N ARG A 24 14.26 15.43 0.33
CA ARG A 24 15.58 14.98 0.78
C ARG A 24 16.41 14.38 -0.34
N SER A 25 15.80 13.62 -1.24
CA SER A 25 16.48 12.94 -2.32
C SER A 25 15.47 12.58 -3.41
N LYS A 26 15.68 13.13 -4.63
CA LYS A 26 14.82 12.81 -5.78
C LYS A 26 14.92 11.31 -6.13
N SER A 27 16.10 10.73 -6.01
CA SER A 27 16.28 9.31 -6.31
C SER A 27 15.56 8.42 -5.31
N ALA A 28 15.52 8.80 -4.02
CA ALA A 28 14.78 8.05 -3.02
C ALA A 28 13.27 8.07 -3.30
N ALA A 29 12.74 9.22 -3.72
CA ALA A 29 11.32 9.34 -4.10
C ALA A 29 11.00 8.43 -5.30
N ALA A 30 11.88 8.41 -6.30
CA ALA A 30 11.72 7.52 -7.47
C ALA A 30 11.75 6.05 -7.06
N ASP A 31 12.68 5.68 -6.18
CA ASP A 31 12.81 4.30 -5.69
C ASP A 31 11.56 3.87 -4.90
N LEU A 32 10.98 4.78 -4.12
CA LEU A 32 9.74 4.51 -3.40
C LEU A 32 8.61 4.17 -4.36
N LEU A 33 8.45 4.96 -5.42
CA LEU A 33 7.41 4.71 -6.43
C LEU A 33 7.65 3.39 -7.17
N HIS A 34 8.91 3.09 -7.52
CA HIS A 34 9.26 1.82 -8.16
C HIS A 34 8.90 0.64 -7.27
N GLU A 35 9.22 0.71 -5.98
CA GLU A 35 8.91 -0.38 -5.06
C GLU A 35 7.41 -0.51 -4.83
N PHE A 36 6.68 0.61 -4.75
CA PHE A 36 5.23 0.60 -4.67
C PHE A 36 4.63 -0.14 -5.88
N LEU A 37 5.06 0.22 -7.09
CA LEU A 37 4.57 -0.42 -8.32
C LEU A 37 4.93 -1.91 -8.37
N HIS A 38 6.14 -2.27 -7.94
CA HIS A 38 6.55 -3.66 -7.87
C HIS A 38 5.63 -4.48 -6.96
N TYR A 39 5.32 -3.98 -5.77
CA TYR A 39 4.44 -4.68 -4.83
C TYR A 39 2.98 -4.68 -5.27
N THR A 40 2.50 -3.64 -5.94
CA THR A 40 1.14 -3.69 -6.53
C THR A 40 1.04 -4.75 -7.61
N GLN A 41 2.11 -4.96 -8.38
CA GLN A 41 2.16 -6.03 -9.38
C GLN A 41 2.10 -7.41 -8.71
N LEU A 42 2.87 -7.61 -7.64
CA LEU A 42 2.85 -8.87 -6.88
C LEU A 42 1.47 -9.13 -6.28
N VAL A 43 0.84 -8.10 -5.72
CA VAL A 43 -0.51 -8.22 -5.15
C VAL A 43 -1.54 -8.55 -6.24
N SER A 44 -1.39 -7.99 -7.43
CA SER A 44 -2.25 -8.30 -8.58
C SER A 44 -2.15 -9.78 -8.97
N GLU A 45 -0.94 -10.31 -8.99
CA GLU A 45 -0.67 -11.69 -9.39
C GLU A 45 -0.98 -12.71 -8.30
N LEU A 46 -0.67 -12.37 -7.05
CA LEU A 46 -0.76 -13.28 -5.91
C LEU A 46 -1.46 -12.59 -4.73
N PRO A 47 -2.75 -12.25 -4.89
CA PRO A 47 -3.42 -11.42 -3.87
C PRO A 47 -3.53 -12.09 -2.50
N ALA A 48 -3.51 -13.41 -2.43
CA ALA A 48 -3.61 -14.13 -1.16
C ALA A 48 -2.25 -14.44 -0.53
N ALA A 49 -1.13 -14.02 -1.16
CA ALA A 49 0.22 -14.36 -0.68
C ALA A 49 0.62 -13.56 0.58
N PHE A 50 0.01 -12.40 0.80
CA PHE A 50 0.36 -11.54 1.94
C PHE A 50 -0.62 -11.75 3.10
N PRO A 51 -0.15 -11.60 4.35
CA PRO A 51 -0.97 -11.94 5.52
C PRO A 51 -2.12 -10.96 5.74
N LYS A 52 -3.22 -11.48 6.29
CA LYS A 52 -4.30 -10.66 6.81
C LYS A 52 -3.85 -10.03 8.13
N VAL A 53 -4.16 -8.75 8.32
CA VAL A 53 -3.74 -8.01 9.51
C VAL A 53 -4.92 -7.41 10.27
N HIS A 54 -6.07 -7.24 9.62
CA HIS A 54 -7.30 -6.75 10.25
C HIS A 54 -8.47 -7.11 9.35
N ARG A 55 -9.39 -7.95 9.87
CA ARG A 55 -10.54 -8.44 9.06
C ARG A 55 -10.02 -9.04 7.75
N GLU A 56 -10.55 -8.62 6.60
CA GLU A 56 -10.10 -9.11 5.30
C GLU A 56 -8.91 -8.33 4.72
N ALA A 57 -8.46 -7.27 5.41
CA ALA A 57 -7.34 -6.47 4.94
C ALA A 57 -6.02 -7.23 5.07
N ARG A 58 -5.23 -7.18 4.00
CA ARG A 58 -3.91 -7.76 3.92
C ARG A 58 -2.85 -6.68 3.88
N LYS A 59 -1.63 -7.04 4.25
CA LYS A 59 -0.51 -6.12 4.36
C LYS A 59 0.69 -6.61 3.56
N ALA A 60 1.10 -5.84 2.56
CA ALA A 60 2.31 -6.08 1.80
C ALA A 60 3.37 -5.07 2.23
N THR A 61 4.32 -5.50 3.06
CA THR A 61 5.37 -4.64 3.60
C THR A 61 6.47 -4.46 2.56
N LEU A 62 6.85 -3.20 2.28
CA LEU A 62 7.95 -2.90 1.39
C LEU A 62 9.28 -3.33 2.02
N LYS A 63 10.23 -3.68 1.17
CA LYS A 63 11.54 -4.14 1.62
C LYS A 63 12.48 -2.99 1.99
N LYS A 64 12.51 -1.95 1.16
CA LYS A 64 13.49 -0.86 1.30
C LYS A 64 12.97 0.36 2.05
N PHE A 65 11.68 0.44 2.28
CA PHE A 65 11.06 1.60 2.91
C PHE A 65 10.17 1.14 4.06
N PRO A 66 10.04 1.94 5.12
CA PRO A 66 9.21 1.58 6.28
C PRO A 66 7.73 1.82 6.02
N TYR A 67 7.22 1.29 4.91
CA TYR A 67 5.83 1.43 4.48
C TYR A 67 5.24 0.09 4.10
N ALA A 68 3.94 -0.01 4.15
CA ALA A 68 3.22 -1.18 3.68
C ALA A 68 1.97 -0.78 2.91
N ILE A 69 1.64 -1.60 1.92
CA ILE A 69 0.41 -1.48 1.16
C ILE A 69 -0.65 -2.27 1.92
N ILE A 70 -1.74 -1.61 2.31
CA ILE A 70 -2.89 -2.26 2.93
C ILE A 70 -3.97 -2.39 1.86
N TYR A 71 -4.46 -3.62 1.66
CA TYR A 71 -5.42 -3.87 0.59
C TYR A 71 -6.45 -4.92 0.98
N VAL A 72 -7.57 -4.91 0.26
CA VAL A 72 -8.59 -5.96 0.35
C VAL A 72 -8.80 -6.56 -1.03
N VAL A 73 -9.13 -7.85 -1.07
CA VAL A 73 -9.36 -8.58 -2.32
C VAL A 73 -10.86 -8.66 -2.56
N GLU A 74 -11.28 -8.16 -3.72
CA GLU A 74 -12.64 -8.28 -4.22
C GLU A 74 -12.69 -9.36 -5.30
N ASP A 75 -13.89 -9.70 -5.78
CA ASP A 75 -14.05 -10.76 -6.78
C ASP A 75 -13.26 -10.50 -8.06
N ASP A 76 -13.29 -9.25 -8.54
CA ASP A 76 -12.70 -8.88 -9.83
C ASP A 76 -11.48 -7.98 -9.72
N ARG A 77 -11.14 -7.52 -8.51
CA ARG A 77 -10.05 -6.55 -8.33
C ARG A 77 -9.50 -6.56 -6.93
N VAL A 78 -8.38 -5.87 -6.78
CA VAL A 78 -7.79 -5.56 -5.48
C VAL A 78 -7.98 -4.07 -5.21
N GLU A 79 -8.46 -3.74 -4.02
CA GLU A 79 -8.60 -2.34 -3.57
C GLU A 79 -7.48 -2.02 -2.60
N VAL A 80 -6.57 -1.13 -2.99
CA VAL A 80 -5.55 -0.60 -2.09
C VAL A 80 -6.17 0.52 -1.28
N ILE A 81 -6.28 0.33 0.04
CA ILE A 81 -6.99 1.25 0.93
C ILE A 81 -6.07 2.18 1.70
N ALA A 82 -4.80 1.83 1.81
CA ALA A 82 -3.83 2.68 2.53
C ALA A 82 -2.40 2.37 2.08
N PHE A 83 -1.53 3.36 2.23
CA PHE A 83 -0.09 3.20 2.17
C PHE A 83 0.45 3.72 3.50
N ALA A 84 0.74 2.80 4.43
CA ALA A 84 0.93 3.11 5.84
C ALA A 84 2.39 3.01 6.25
N HIS A 85 2.89 4.05 6.92
CA HIS A 85 4.21 4.02 7.54
C HIS A 85 4.19 3.06 8.73
N SER A 86 5.26 2.28 8.92
CA SER A 86 5.35 1.24 9.95
C SER A 86 5.23 1.78 11.37
N SER A 87 5.58 3.05 11.61
CA SER A 87 5.49 3.67 12.93
C SER A 87 4.13 4.31 13.21
N ARG A 88 3.23 4.42 12.22
CA ARG A 88 1.89 4.97 12.43
C ARG A 88 0.98 3.96 13.09
N LYS A 89 0.07 4.46 13.92
CA LYS A 89 -0.90 3.60 14.61
C LYS A 89 -1.85 2.96 13.60
N PRO A 90 -2.05 1.64 13.67
CA PRO A 90 -2.92 0.93 12.73
C PRO A 90 -4.36 1.46 12.65
N ARG A 91 -4.87 2.07 13.71
CA ARG A 91 -6.25 2.62 13.72
C ARG A 91 -6.48 3.64 12.61
N ILE A 92 -5.40 4.29 12.10
CA ILE A 92 -5.53 5.28 11.03
C ILE A 92 -6.09 4.63 9.76
N TRP A 93 -5.60 3.43 9.40
CA TRP A 93 -6.09 2.72 8.23
C TRP A 93 -7.16 1.68 8.55
N LYS A 94 -7.25 1.21 9.81
CA LYS A 94 -8.26 0.21 10.19
C LYS A 94 -9.68 0.70 9.95
N SER A 95 -9.93 2.00 10.14
CA SER A 95 -11.23 2.60 9.88
C SER A 95 -11.63 2.56 8.39
N ARG A 96 -10.67 2.36 7.51
CA ARG A 96 -10.89 2.27 6.07
C ARG A 96 -11.26 0.86 5.62
N VAL A 97 -11.08 -0.14 6.49
CA VAL A 97 -11.34 -1.55 6.13
C VAL A 97 -12.84 -1.80 6.14
N PRO A 98 -13.41 -2.39 5.07
CA PRO A 98 -14.81 -2.76 5.04
C PRO A 98 -15.17 -3.75 6.16
N ARG A 99 -16.37 -3.65 6.65
CA ARG A 99 -16.90 -4.56 7.67
C ARG A 99 -17.32 -5.90 7.08
#